data_89b6cca9144ae8c838f820bab7323eef
#
_entry.id   89b6cca9144ae8c838f820bab7323eef
#
_cell.length_a   1.000
_cell.length_b   1.000
_cell.length_c   1.000
_cell.angle_alpha   90.00
_cell.angle_beta   90.00
_cell.angle_gamma   90.00
#
_symmetry.space_group_name_H-M   'P 1'
#
loop_
_entity.id
_entity.type
_entity.pdbx_description
1 polymer ?
#
loop_
_entity_poly.entity_id
_entity_poly.type
_entity_poly.pdbx_seq_one_letter_code
_entity_poly.pdbx_strand_id
1 'polypeptide(L)'
;MTRLEVKDMLPQKPEKMLPVAEPKKSELVKACYELVGCLHEVYKQLGPGLPEYIYQEALAKILKAKGIVYRKEVQFHPLFMGEPLEAYLKMDLVVESPIGNIIVECKALTELGEREHYQTFGYMRATKWPVAILVNFGADRRAQIERYYYDNGSIRVF
;
A
#
# COMPACT_ATOMS: atom_id res chain seq x y z
N MET A 1 4.20 -24.46 0.10
CA MET A 1 3.01 -23.88 0.74
C MET A 1 2.04 -24.98 1.10
N THR A 2 1.66 -25.09 2.35
CA THR A 2 0.64 -26.04 2.79
C THR A 2 -0.76 -25.52 2.40
N ARG A 3 -1.72 -26.44 2.24
CA ARG A 3 -3.12 -26.11 1.89
C ARG A 3 -3.80 -25.13 2.88
N LEU A 4 -3.29 -25.05 4.11
CA LEU A 4 -3.74 -24.14 5.18
C LEU A 4 -3.25 -22.69 4.95
N GLU A 5 -2.02 -22.50 4.49
CA GLU A 5 -1.45 -21.17 4.24
C GLU A 5 -2.14 -20.45 3.09
N VAL A 6 -2.58 -21.19 2.06
CA VAL A 6 -3.34 -20.61 0.94
C VAL A 6 -4.74 -20.22 1.39
N LYS A 7 -5.36 -20.98 2.29
CA LYS A 7 -6.72 -20.73 2.80
C LYS A 7 -6.80 -19.49 3.68
N ASP A 8 -5.72 -19.20 4.42
CA ASP A 8 -5.62 -18.01 5.28
C ASP A 8 -5.30 -16.74 4.48
N MET A 9 -4.75 -16.88 3.26
CA MET A 9 -4.44 -15.79 2.34
C MET A 9 -5.60 -15.48 1.39
N LEU A 10 -6.60 -16.36 1.26
CA LEU A 10 -7.76 -16.13 0.42
C LEU A 10 -8.68 -15.11 1.09
N PRO A 11 -9.26 -14.17 0.31
CA PRO A 11 -10.27 -13.29 0.85
C PRO A 11 -11.41 -14.17 1.39
N GLN A 12 -11.71 -14.02 2.65
CA GLN A 12 -12.86 -14.68 3.26
C GLN A 12 -14.11 -14.31 2.45
N LYS A 13 -15.03 -15.26 2.24
CA LYS A 13 -16.31 -14.96 1.59
C LYS A 13 -16.85 -13.65 2.15
N PRO A 14 -17.22 -12.70 1.31
CA PRO A 14 -17.75 -11.45 1.83
C PRO A 14 -18.99 -11.79 2.66
N GLU A 15 -18.89 -11.66 3.98
CA GLU A 15 -20.07 -11.33 4.76
C GLU A 15 -20.72 -10.16 4.02
N LYS A 16 -22.06 -10.16 3.91
CA LYS A 16 -22.80 -9.07 3.27
C LYS A 16 -22.12 -7.75 3.62
N MET A 17 -21.32 -7.25 2.67
CA MET A 17 -20.65 -5.98 2.86
C MET A 17 -21.74 -4.94 3.02
N LEU A 18 -21.94 -4.50 4.27
CA LEU A 18 -22.49 -3.18 4.50
C LEU A 18 -21.64 -2.21 3.67
N PRO A 19 -22.25 -1.24 2.97
CA PRO A 19 -21.48 -0.24 2.26
C PRO A 19 -20.50 0.36 3.26
N VAL A 20 -19.21 0.11 3.04
CA VAL A 20 -18.16 0.73 3.85
C VAL A 20 -18.28 2.22 3.59
N ALA A 21 -18.69 2.97 4.61
CA ALA A 21 -18.72 4.42 4.51
C ALA A 21 -17.30 4.87 4.13
N GLU A 22 -17.17 5.54 2.98
CA GLU A 22 -15.89 6.08 2.57
C GLU A 22 -15.37 7.04 3.63
N PRO A 23 -14.10 6.91 4.09
CA PRO A 23 -13.58 7.75 5.14
C PRO A 23 -13.57 9.22 4.70
N LYS A 24 -13.84 10.12 5.62
CA LYS A 24 -13.72 11.55 5.37
C LYS A 24 -12.27 11.92 5.07
N LYS A 25 -12.05 12.95 4.25
CA LYS A 25 -10.70 13.42 3.90
C LYS A 25 -9.82 13.70 5.13
N SER A 26 -10.38 14.25 6.19
CA SER A 26 -9.68 14.48 7.46
C SER A 26 -9.18 13.19 8.12
N GLU A 27 -9.95 12.11 8.04
CA GLU A 27 -9.57 10.80 8.56
C GLU A 27 -8.47 10.16 7.72
N LEU A 28 -8.52 10.32 6.40
CA LEU A 28 -7.48 9.88 5.47
C LEU A 28 -6.14 10.57 5.75
N VAL A 29 -6.16 11.88 5.86
CA VAL A 29 -4.96 12.68 6.17
C VAL A 29 -4.36 12.26 7.50
N LYS A 30 -5.19 12.11 8.53
CA LYS A 30 -4.74 11.68 9.87
C LYS A 30 -4.12 10.28 9.83
N ALA A 31 -4.76 9.33 9.16
CA ALA A 31 -4.26 7.96 9.07
C ALA A 31 -2.91 7.86 8.33
N CYS A 32 -2.68 8.73 7.34
CA CYS A 32 -1.44 8.74 6.55
C CYS A 32 -0.33 9.58 7.16
N TYR A 33 -0.63 10.48 8.08
CA TYR A 33 0.32 11.50 8.56
C TYR A 33 1.62 10.89 9.11
N GLU A 34 1.52 9.97 10.03
CA GLU A 34 2.68 9.34 10.65
C GLU A 34 3.46 8.47 9.66
N LEU A 35 2.74 7.76 8.80
CA LEU A 35 3.35 6.94 7.75
C LEU A 35 4.13 7.79 6.74
N VAL A 36 3.57 8.90 6.30
CA VAL A 36 4.27 9.84 5.40
C VAL A 36 5.51 10.43 6.08
N GLY A 37 5.43 10.73 7.38
CA GLY A 37 6.59 11.13 8.18
C GLY A 37 7.70 10.09 8.18
N CYS A 38 7.37 8.81 8.27
CA CYS A 38 8.32 7.70 8.17
C CYS A 38 9.00 7.66 6.80
N LEU A 39 8.23 7.87 5.72
CA LEU A 39 8.78 7.89 4.35
C LEU A 39 9.78 9.03 4.16
N HIS A 40 9.49 10.20 4.65
CA HIS A 40 10.41 11.34 4.62
C HIS A 40 11.68 11.07 5.42
N GLU A 41 11.57 10.42 6.57
CA GLU A 41 12.73 10.07 7.40
C GLU A 41 13.64 9.05 6.71
N VAL A 42 13.08 8.05 6.04
CA VAL A 42 13.84 7.10 5.22
C VAL A 42 14.65 7.82 4.15
N TYR A 43 14.00 8.70 3.40
CA TYR A 43 14.67 9.47 2.36
C TYR A 43 15.74 10.42 2.91
N LYS A 44 15.44 11.08 4.02
CA LYS A 44 16.38 12.00 4.67
C LYS A 44 17.67 11.31 5.07
N GLN A 45 17.58 10.09 5.59
CA GLN A 45 18.77 9.34 6.04
C GLN A 45 19.52 8.65 4.91
N LEU A 46 18.82 8.12 3.92
CA LEU A 46 19.43 7.29 2.86
C LEU A 46 19.71 8.06 1.58
N GLY A 47 18.88 9.05 1.24
CA GLY A 47 18.97 9.73 -0.05
C GLY A 47 18.61 8.84 -1.24
N PRO A 48 18.62 9.38 -2.46
CA PRO A 48 18.35 8.62 -3.68
C PRO A 48 19.53 7.74 -4.10
N GLY A 49 19.30 6.79 -4.99
CA GLY A 49 20.33 6.02 -5.68
C GLY A 49 20.60 4.61 -5.14
N LEU A 50 19.89 4.21 -4.08
CA LEU A 50 19.99 2.84 -3.56
C LEU A 50 18.95 1.92 -4.23
N PRO A 51 19.19 0.60 -4.19
CA PRO A 51 18.19 -0.37 -4.62
C PRO A 51 16.90 -0.28 -3.80
N GLU A 52 15.77 -0.57 -4.44
CA GLU A 52 14.43 -0.49 -3.86
C GLU A 52 14.28 -1.27 -2.55
N TYR A 53 14.87 -2.48 -2.47
CA TYR A 53 14.77 -3.33 -1.28
C TYR A 53 15.42 -2.71 -0.01
N ILE A 54 16.39 -1.84 -0.18
CA ILE A 54 17.03 -1.11 0.94
C ILE A 54 16.02 -0.15 1.57
N TYR A 55 15.28 0.59 0.77
CA TYR A 55 14.24 1.51 1.25
C TYR A 55 13.09 0.78 1.93
N GLN A 56 12.68 -0.36 1.39
CA GLN A 56 11.64 -1.20 1.98
C GLN A 56 12.04 -1.70 3.37
N GLU A 57 13.27 -2.17 3.53
CA GLU A 57 13.79 -2.62 4.82
C GLU A 57 13.90 -1.48 5.83
N ALA A 58 14.39 -0.33 5.41
CA ALA A 58 14.49 0.86 6.27
C ALA A 58 13.10 1.32 6.73
N LEU A 59 12.13 1.36 5.83
CA LEU A 59 10.75 1.70 6.19
C LEU A 59 10.16 0.71 7.20
N ALA A 60 10.31 -0.58 6.96
CA ALA A 60 9.86 -1.62 7.89
C ALA A 60 10.48 -1.43 9.29
N LYS A 61 11.75 -1.09 9.36
CA LYS A 61 12.46 -0.84 10.61
C LYS A 61 11.88 0.36 11.38
N ILE A 62 11.59 1.46 10.71
CA ILE A 62 10.96 2.63 11.34
C ILE A 62 9.54 2.30 11.82
N LEU A 63 8.74 1.64 10.99
CA LEU A 63 7.37 1.26 11.34
C LEU A 63 7.34 0.38 12.59
N LYS A 64 8.22 -0.61 12.66
CA LYS A 64 8.36 -1.47 13.84
C LYS A 64 8.75 -0.68 15.08
N ALA A 65 9.71 0.24 14.98
CA ALA A 65 10.16 1.07 16.09
C ALA A 65 9.04 1.98 16.63
N LYS A 66 8.12 2.41 15.78
CA LYS A 66 6.97 3.25 16.15
C LYS A 66 5.73 2.45 16.58
N GLY A 67 5.79 1.12 16.55
CA GLY A 67 4.64 0.27 16.89
C GLY A 67 3.52 0.31 15.85
N ILE A 68 3.81 0.72 14.62
CA ILE A 68 2.87 0.69 13.51
C ILE A 68 2.81 -0.72 12.95
N VAL A 69 1.63 -1.30 12.90
CA VAL A 69 1.43 -2.67 12.41
C VAL A 69 1.53 -2.70 10.89
N TYR A 70 2.40 -3.54 10.38
CA TYR A 70 2.61 -3.70 8.95
C TYR A 70 2.88 -5.15 8.57
N ARG A 71 2.70 -5.46 7.30
CA ARG A 71 3.07 -6.73 6.67
C ARG A 71 3.87 -6.45 5.42
N LYS A 72 4.91 -7.25 5.18
CA LYS A 72 5.79 -7.15 4.00
C LYS A 72 5.39 -8.18 2.96
N GLU A 73 5.60 -7.84 1.69
CA GLU A 73 5.44 -8.77 0.57
C GLU A 73 4.10 -9.51 0.60
N VAL A 74 3.03 -8.74 0.73
CA VAL A 74 1.68 -9.28 0.91
C VAL A 74 1.16 -9.82 -0.41
N GLN A 75 0.85 -11.10 -0.44
CA GLN A 75 0.21 -11.77 -1.57
C GLN A 75 -1.31 -11.63 -1.47
N PHE A 76 -1.93 -11.24 -2.56
CA PHE A 76 -3.36 -11.11 -2.67
C PHE A 76 -3.87 -11.79 -3.94
N HIS A 77 -4.80 -12.72 -3.80
CA HIS A 77 -5.42 -13.43 -4.91
C HIS A 77 -6.70 -12.70 -5.34
N PRO A 78 -6.71 -12.05 -6.53
CA PRO A 78 -7.91 -11.38 -7.02
C PRO A 78 -9.08 -12.36 -7.18
N LEU A 79 -10.29 -11.86 -6.97
CA LEU A 79 -11.50 -12.63 -7.24
C LEU A 79 -11.88 -12.51 -8.72
N PHE A 80 -12.26 -13.63 -9.30
CA PHE A 80 -12.88 -13.68 -10.62
C PHE A 80 -14.05 -14.66 -10.59
N MET A 81 -15.23 -14.21 -11.02
CA MET A 81 -16.47 -14.98 -10.91
C MET A 81 -16.76 -15.45 -9.48
N GLY A 82 -16.44 -14.61 -8.49
CA GLY A 82 -16.67 -14.88 -7.07
C GLY A 82 -15.66 -15.82 -6.42
N GLU A 83 -14.63 -16.27 -7.16
CA GLU A 83 -13.61 -17.18 -6.65
C GLU A 83 -12.21 -16.59 -6.77
N PRO A 84 -11.32 -16.88 -5.79
CA PRO A 84 -9.93 -16.44 -5.87
C PRO A 84 -9.19 -17.16 -6.99
N LEU A 85 -8.41 -16.38 -7.74
CA LEU A 85 -7.49 -16.92 -8.74
C LEU A 85 -6.27 -17.54 -8.04
N GLU A 86 -5.62 -18.51 -8.69
CA GLU A 86 -4.33 -19.02 -8.23
C GLU A 86 -3.20 -17.98 -8.37
N ALA A 87 -3.29 -17.15 -9.41
CA ALA A 87 -2.41 -16.01 -9.58
C ALA A 87 -2.63 -14.99 -8.48
N TYR A 88 -1.59 -14.29 -8.09
CA TYR A 88 -1.65 -13.30 -7.02
C TYR A 88 -0.88 -12.03 -7.36
N LEU A 89 -1.33 -10.96 -6.74
CA LEU A 89 -0.60 -9.69 -6.64
C LEU A 89 0.33 -9.75 -5.44
N LYS A 90 1.47 -9.08 -5.52
CA LYS A 90 2.41 -8.97 -4.41
C LYS A 90 2.68 -7.50 -4.14
N MET A 91 2.22 -7.03 -3.01
CA MET A 91 2.40 -5.65 -2.56
C MET A 91 3.59 -5.55 -1.63
N ASP A 92 4.40 -4.49 -1.75
CA ASP A 92 5.63 -4.34 -0.97
C ASP A 92 5.37 -4.30 0.52
N LEU A 93 4.48 -3.42 0.96
CA LEU A 93 4.03 -3.31 2.34
C LEU A 93 2.53 -3.02 2.39
N VAL A 94 1.92 -3.48 3.46
CA VAL A 94 0.55 -3.12 3.84
C VAL A 94 0.58 -2.67 5.30
N VAL A 95 0.10 -1.47 5.55
CA VAL A 95 0.03 -0.87 6.89
C VAL A 95 -1.40 -0.90 7.37
N GLU A 96 -1.62 -1.38 8.59
CA GLU A 96 -2.93 -1.34 9.23
C GLU A 96 -3.20 0.04 9.82
N SER A 97 -4.41 0.53 9.63
CA SER A 97 -4.84 1.83 10.16
C SER A 97 -6.30 1.77 10.63
N PRO A 98 -6.76 2.77 11.41
CA PRO A 98 -8.17 2.84 11.82
C PRO A 98 -9.19 2.90 10.67
N ILE A 99 -8.77 3.34 9.50
CA ILE A 99 -9.63 3.41 8.30
C ILE A 99 -9.52 2.18 7.40
N GLY A 100 -8.70 1.20 7.75
CA GLY A 100 -8.42 -0.02 6.97
C GLY A 100 -6.97 -0.13 6.53
N ASN A 101 -6.70 -1.06 5.63
CA ASN A 101 -5.36 -1.31 5.12
C ASN A 101 -4.91 -0.21 4.17
N ILE A 102 -3.65 0.20 4.33
CA ILE A 102 -2.97 1.15 3.45
C ILE A 102 -1.91 0.37 2.66
N ILE A 103 -2.03 0.35 1.35
CA ILE A 103 -1.01 -0.22 0.46
C ILE A 103 0.13 0.77 0.35
N VAL A 104 1.38 0.30 0.52
CA VAL A 104 2.57 1.11 0.30
C VAL A 104 3.44 0.45 -0.75
N GLU A 105 3.55 1.10 -1.91
CA GLU A 105 4.44 0.69 -3.00
C GLU A 105 5.68 1.58 -3.03
N CYS A 106 6.84 0.94 -2.89
CA CYS A 106 8.14 1.60 -2.90
C CYS A 106 8.80 1.47 -4.26
N LYS A 107 9.25 2.58 -4.81
CA LYS A 107 10.02 2.64 -6.06
C LYS A 107 11.35 3.37 -5.83
N ALA A 108 12.32 3.08 -6.67
CA ALA A 108 13.64 3.72 -6.70
C ALA A 108 14.01 4.08 -8.13
N LEU A 109 13.19 4.95 -8.73
CA LEU A 109 13.29 5.39 -10.13
C LEU A 109 13.67 6.87 -10.19
N THR A 110 14.18 7.32 -11.33
CA THR A 110 14.40 8.76 -11.55
C THR A 110 13.08 9.55 -11.50
N GLU A 111 12.02 8.97 -12.05
CA GLU A 111 10.65 9.50 -11.98
C GLU A 111 9.63 8.36 -12.06
N LEU A 112 8.43 8.60 -11.53
CA LEU A 112 7.30 7.70 -11.65
C LEU A 112 6.66 7.85 -13.02
N GLY A 113 6.36 6.71 -13.66
CA GLY A 113 5.66 6.64 -14.94
C GLY A 113 4.26 6.04 -14.82
N GLU A 114 3.59 5.90 -15.95
CA GLU A 114 2.24 5.31 -16.03
C GLU A 114 2.19 3.88 -15.47
N ARG A 115 3.24 3.10 -15.70
CA ARG A 115 3.33 1.72 -15.23
C ARG A 115 3.17 1.60 -13.72
N GLU A 116 3.86 2.45 -12.97
CA GLU A 116 3.83 2.44 -11.50
C GLU A 116 2.46 2.88 -10.98
N HIS A 117 1.86 3.88 -11.61
CA HIS A 117 0.51 4.35 -11.30
C HIS A 117 -0.55 3.28 -11.56
N TYR A 118 -0.55 2.67 -12.74
CA TYR A 118 -1.49 1.61 -13.09
C TYR A 118 -1.36 0.38 -12.19
N GLN A 119 -0.14 0.01 -11.82
CA GLN A 119 0.10 -1.07 -10.86
C GLN A 119 -0.56 -0.78 -9.52
N THR A 120 -0.34 0.41 -8.98
CA THR A 120 -0.91 0.84 -7.70
C THR A 120 -2.44 0.87 -7.76
N PHE A 121 -3.01 1.40 -8.81
CA PHE A 121 -4.47 1.42 -9.01
C PHE A 121 -5.05 0.02 -9.18
N GLY A 122 -4.33 -0.86 -9.86
CA GLY A 122 -4.71 -2.27 -9.99
C GLY A 122 -4.79 -2.96 -8.63
N TYR A 123 -3.86 -2.70 -7.73
CA TYR A 123 -3.88 -3.22 -6.37
C TYR A 123 -5.08 -2.70 -5.58
N MET A 124 -5.37 -1.41 -5.67
CA MET A 124 -6.56 -0.83 -5.03
C MET A 124 -7.85 -1.43 -5.55
N ARG A 125 -7.99 -1.61 -6.87
CA ARG A 125 -9.18 -2.20 -7.47
C ARG A 125 -9.39 -3.65 -7.05
N ALA A 126 -8.32 -4.42 -7.00
CA ALA A 126 -8.37 -5.83 -6.62
C ALA A 126 -8.72 -6.02 -5.14
N THR A 127 -8.10 -5.25 -4.26
CA THR A 127 -8.26 -5.39 -2.80
C THR A 127 -9.47 -4.65 -2.25
N LYS A 128 -9.92 -3.58 -2.91
CA LYS A 128 -10.90 -2.62 -2.38
C LYS A 128 -10.44 -1.93 -1.08
N TRP A 129 -9.17 -1.96 -0.77
CA TRP A 129 -8.63 -1.26 0.38
C TRP A 129 -8.65 0.25 0.15
N PRO A 130 -8.88 1.03 1.22
CA PRO A 130 -9.28 2.44 1.07
C PRO A 130 -8.18 3.37 0.58
N VAL A 131 -6.91 3.05 0.82
CA VAL A 131 -5.79 3.95 0.56
C VAL A 131 -4.60 3.21 -0.02
N ALA A 132 -3.91 3.85 -0.95
CA ALA A 132 -2.57 3.47 -1.38
C ALA A 132 -1.64 4.67 -1.36
N ILE A 133 -0.39 4.42 -1.00
CA ILE A 133 0.72 5.36 -1.09
C ILE A 133 1.74 4.80 -2.08
N LEU A 134 2.04 5.57 -3.10
CA LEU A 134 3.12 5.29 -4.04
C LEU A 134 4.27 6.23 -3.72
N VAL A 135 5.40 5.69 -3.29
CA VAL A 135 6.58 6.47 -2.93
C VAL A 135 7.75 6.14 -3.84
N ASN A 136 8.37 7.17 -4.38
CA ASN A 136 9.59 7.05 -5.16
C ASN A 136 10.78 7.66 -4.39
N PHE A 137 11.65 6.81 -3.89
CA PHE A 137 12.88 7.20 -3.20
C PHE A 137 14.02 7.57 -4.16
N GLY A 138 13.87 7.31 -5.44
CA GLY A 138 14.86 7.65 -6.46
C GLY A 138 14.77 9.08 -6.99
N ALA A 139 13.74 9.81 -6.59
CA ALA A 139 13.57 11.21 -6.98
C ALA A 139 14.66 12.09 -6.35
N ASP A 140 15.06 13.13 -7.09
CA ASP A 140 16.05 14.08 -6.60
C ASP A 140 15.46 15.05 -5.56
N ARG A 141 16.26 15.45 -4.57
CA ARG A 141 15.97 16.43 -3.50
C ARG A 141 15.00 15.96 -2.42
N ARG A 142 13.94 15.23 -2.76
CA ARG A 142 12.95 14.71 -1.80
C ARG A 142 12.27 13.46 -2.35
N ALA A 143 11.73 12.63 -1.47
CA ALA A 143 10.89 11.53 -1.90
C ALA A 143 9.65 12.06 -2.62
N GLN A 144 9.31 11.45 -3.74
CA GLN A 144 8.05 11.70 -4.43
C GLN A 144 6.99 10.81 -3.79
N ILE A 145 6.00 11.40 -3.13
CA ILE A 145 4.96 10.68 -2.39
C ILE A 145 3.61 11.05 -2.97
N GLU A 146 2.89 10.05 -3.45
CA GLU A 146 1.54 10.20 -3.98
C GLU A 146 0.58 9.33 -3.17
N ARG A 147 -0.55 9.92 -2.75
CA ARG A 147 -1.56 9.27 -1.93
C ARG A 147 -2.86 9.18 -2.70
N TYR A 148 -3.47 8.01 -2.68
CA TYR A 148 -4.70 7.73 -3.40
C TYR A 148 -5.74 7.14 -2.49
N TYR A 149 -7.01 7.46 -2.74
CA TYR A 149 -8.14 6.97 -1.98
C TYR A 149 -9.36 6.75 -2.88
N TYR A 150 -10.36 6.05 -2.40
CA TYR A 150 -11.63 5.92 -3.07
C TYR A 150 -12.58 7.05 -2.72
N ASP A 151 -13.16 7.66 -3.76
CA ASP A 151 -14.20 8.67 -3.68
C ASP A 151 -15.31 8.31 -4.67
N ASN A 152 -16.49 7.92 -4.15
CA ASN A 152 -17.61 7.45 -4.95
C ASN A 152 -17.22 6.37 -5.98
N GLY A 153 -16.42 5.41 -5.57
CA GLY A 153 -15.94 4.32 -6.40
C GLY A 153 -14.83 4.67 -7.39
N SER A 154 -14.38 5.92 -7.43
CA SER A 154 -13.25 6.39 -8.23
C SER A 154 -12.00 6.57 -7.37
N ILE A 155 -10.84 6.26 -7.95
CA ILE A 155 -9.55 6.50 -7.30
C ILE A 155 -9.15 7.96 -7.52
N ARG A 156 -8.87 8.67 -6.43
CA ARG A 156 -8.46 10.06 -6.45
C ARG A 156 -7.19 10.27 -5.64
N VAL A 157 -6.43 11.31 -6.00
CA VAL A 157 -5.28 11.79 -5.24
C VAL A 157 -5.73 12.70 -4.09
N PHE A 158 -4.98 12.72 -2.98
CA PHE A 158 -5.24 13.62 -1.85
C PHE A 158 -3.97 14.16 -1.18
#